data_2558c654e044a5e0d9ec35faf8c0e47c
#
_entry.id   2558c654e044a5e0d9ec35faf8c0e47c
#
_cell.length_a   1.000
_cell.length_b   1.000
_cell.length_c   1.000
_cell.angle_alpha   90.00
_cell.angle_beta   90.00
_cell.angle_gamma   90.00
#
_symmetry.space_group_name_H-M   'P 1'
#
loop_
_entity.id
_entity.type
_entity.pdbx_description
1 polymer ?
#
loop_
_entity_poly.entity_id
_entity_poly.type
_entity_poly.pdbx_seq_one_letter_code
_entity_poly.pdbx_strand_id
1 'polypeptide(L)'
;MRAPWNGAARVLDGKATAAALKAELKERVTALRERGVTPGLGTVLVGEDPGSVKYVAGKHADCAEVGILSIREDLPATATQAEVEAAVDRLNAGPACTGYIVQLPLPAGVDTNAILERVDPAKDADGLHPTNLGRLVLRASGPIDSPLPCTPRGCIELMERHGIDLAGRNVCVVGRGVTVGRSIGLLLGRKDVNATVDICHTGTTDLAEHVRRADVVISAAGSPGIITPEMVAPGAVVLDVGVSRVVDPATGKGRIAGDVADGVDEVASWLSPNPGGVGPMTRALLLANVVETAERSL
;
A
#
# COMPACT_ATOMS: atom_id res chain seq x y z
N MET A 1 -10.92 -4.76 -20.08
CA MET A 1 -9.47 -4.55 -20.29
C MET A 1 -9.31 -3.06 -20.47
N ARG A 2 -8.34 -2.42 -19.79
CA ARG A 2 -7.94 -1.05 -20.14
C ARG A 2 -7.55 -1.04 -21.62
N ALA A 3 -7.78 0.07 -22.31
CA ALA A 3 -7.27 0.25 -23.69
C ALA A 3 -5.77 -0.08 -23.71
N PRO A 4 -5.24 -0.62 -24.82
CA PRO A 4 -3.82 -0.83 -24.93
C PRO A 4 -3.09 0.50 -24.67
N TRP A 5 -1.98 0.42 -23.95
CA TRP A 5 -1.12 1.57 -23.67
C TRP A 5 -0.55 2.11 -24.99
N ASN A 6 -1.08 3.23 -25.46
CA ASN A 6 -0.75 3.81 -26.76
C ASN A 6 0.09 5.09 -26.65
N GLY A 7 0.26 5.61 -25.43
CA GLY A 7 0.96 6.85 -25.19
C GLY A 7 2.46 6.71 -25.06
N ALA A 8 3.14 7.87 -25.03
CA ALA A 8 4.58 7.98 -24.88
C ALA A 8 5.06 7.81 -23.42
N ALA A 9 4.14 7.74 -22.45
CA ALA A 9 4.51 7.58 -21.04
C ALA A 9 5.26 6.27 -20.79
N ARG A 10 6.35 6.36 -20.06
CA ARG A 10 7.09 5.19 -19.57
C ARG A 10 6.28 4.48 -18.50
N VAL A 11 6.40 3.15 -18.44
CA VAL A 11 5.65 2.34 -17.47
C VAL A 11 6.39 2.28 -16.15
N LEU A 12 5.71 2.65 -15.06
CA LEU A 12 6.13 2.32 -13.71
C LEU A 12 5.74 0.87 -13.39
N ASP A 13 6.60 -0.08 -13.80
CA ASP A 13 6.31 -1.51 -13.68
C ASP A 13 6.47 -2.00 -12.23
N GLY A 14 5.36 -1.92 -11.48
CA GLY A 14 5.35 -2.40 -10.12
C GLY A 14 5.47 -3.92 -9.97
N LYS A 15 5.12 -4.71 -10.99
CA LYS A 15 5.31 -6.17 -10.94
C LYS A 15 6.79 -6.53 -11.01
N ALA A 16 7.52 -5.97 -11.96
CA ALA A 16 8.96 -6.22 -12.10
C ALA A 16 9.71 -5.68 -10.88
N THR A 17 9.37 -4.48 -10.41
CA THR A 17 9.98 -3.86 -9.24
C THR A 17 9.71 -4.66 -7.95
N ALA A 18 8.47 -5.11 -7.73
CA ALA A 18 8.14 -5.96 -6.58
C ALA A 18 8.84 -7.33 -6.64
N ALA A 19 9.02 -7.91 -7.83
CA ALA A 19 9.76 -9.16 -7.99
C ALA A 19 11.24 -9.00 -7.61
N ALA A 20 11.87 -7.89 -8.03
CA ALA A 20 13.25 -7.57 -7.64
C ALA A 20 13.37 -7.38 -6.11
N LEU A 21 12.46 -6.61 -5.52
CA LEU A 21 12.44 -6.41 -4.05
C LEU A 21 12.24 -7.74 -3.30
N LYS A 22 11.35 -8.61 -3.77
CA LYS A 22 11.16 -9.93 -3.15
C LYS A 22 12.40 -10.82 -3.25
N ALA A 23 13.15 -10.75 -4.34
CA ALA A 23 14.44 -11.46 -4.46
C ALA A 23 15.45 -10.96 -3.41
N GLU A 24 15.58 -9.64 -3.24
CA GLU A 24 16.41 -9.03 -2.19
C GLU A 24 15.98 -9.48 -0.78
N LEU A 25 14.66 -9.49 -0.52
CA LEU A 25 14.12 -9.94 0.76
C LEU A 25 14.38 -11.42 1.02
N LYS A 26 14.35 -12.27 -0.01
CA LYS A 26 14.66 -13.71 0.12
C LYS A 26 16.07 -13.94 0.61
N GLU A 27 17.04 -13.18 0.12
CA GLU A 27 18.44 -13.25 0.59
C GLU A 27 18.53 -12.82 2.07
N ARG A 28 17.85 -11.74 2.46
CA ARG A 28 17.80 -11.27 3.85
C ARG A 28 17.15 -12.30 4.79
N VAL A 29 16.06 -12.93 4.36
CA VAL A 29 15.38 -14.01 5.12
C VAL A 29 16.30 -15.22 5.27
N THR A 30 17.08 -15.56 4.24
CA THR A 30 18.07 -16.66 4.33
C THR A 30 19.12 -16.35 5.40
N ALA A 31 19.69 -15.15 5.39
CA ALA A 31 20.65 -14.71 6.40
C ALA A 31 20.08 -14.68 7.83
N LEU A 32 18.81 -14.27 7.99
CA LEU A 32 18.11 -14.33 9.28
C LEU A 32 17.98 -15.77 9.79
N ARG A 33 17.60 -16.71 8.91
CA ARG A 33 17.44 -18.13 9.25
C ARG A 33 18.77 -18.78 9.67
N GLU A 34 19.87 -18.43 9.04
CA GLU A 34 21.22 -18.88 9.43
C GLU A 34 21.58 -18.40 10.84
N ARG A 35 20.98 -17.29 11.30
CA ARG A 35 21.12 -16.76 12.66
C ARG A 35 20.04 -17.28 13.62
N GLY A 36 19.21 -18.25 13.20
CA GLY A 36 18.16 -18.86 14.01
C GLY A 36 16.85 -18.06 14.08
N VAL A 37 16.69 -17.00 13.28
CA VAL A 37 15.48 -16.18 13.24
C VAL A 37 14.68 -16.50 11.97
N THR A 38 13.42 -16.92 12.13
CA THR A 38 12.48 -17.12 11.03
C THR A 38 11.40 -16.06 11.08
N PRO A 39 11.38 -15.08 10.15
CA PRO A 39 10.31 -14.09 10.12
C PRO A 39 8.95 -14.73 9.87
N GLY A 40 7.90 -14.27 10.54
CA GLY A 40 6.53 -14.77 10.39
C GLY A 40 5.55 -13.63 10.12
N LEU A 41 4.75 -13.77 9.05
CA LEU A 41 3.63 -12.88 8.75
C LEU A 41 2.31 -13.53 9.15
N GLY A 42 1.60 -12.88 10.08
CA GLY A 42 0.24 -13.22 10.46
C GLY A 42 -0.80 -12.48 9.62
N THR A 43 -1.96 -13.11 9.42
CA THR A 43 -3.16 -12.44 8.87
C THR A 43 -4.39 -12.83 9.64
N VAL A 44 -5.20 -11.85 10.04
CA VAL A 44 -6.57 -12.07 10.52
C VAL A 44 -7.52 -11.81 9.34
N LEU A 45 -8.29 -12.83 8.94
CA LEU A 45 -9.32 -12.72 7.92
C LEU A 45 -10.67 -13.08 8.54
N VAL A 46 -11.66 -12.20 8.42
CA VAL A 46 -12.99 -12.42 8.94
C VAL A 46 -13.99 -12.45 7.79
N GLY A 47 -14.65 -13.59 7.61
CA GLY A 47 -15.59 -13.81 6.52
C GLY A 47 -14.93 -14.26 5.22
N GLU A 48 -15.76 -14.31 4.16
CA GLU A 48 -15.42 -14.93 2.87
C GLU A 48 -15.55 -13.95 1.69
N ASP A 49 -15.33 -12.63 1.94
CA ASP A 49 -15.32 -11.68 0.83
C ASP A 49 -14.29 -12.11 -0.23
N PRO A 50 -14.72 -12.34 -1.49
CA PRO A 50 -13.82 -12.91 -2.51
C PRO A 50 -12.59 -12.04 -2.80
N GLY A 51 -12.71 -10.73 -2.61
CA GLY A 51 -11.60 -9.79 -2.78
C GLY A 51 -10.56 -9.98 -1.68
N SER A 52 -11.01 -10.01 -0.43
CA SER A 52 -10.18 -10.22 0.76
C SER A 52 -9.50 -11.57 0.76
N VAL A 53 -10.25 -12.64 0.46
CA VAL A 53 -9.71 -14.01 0.35
C VAL A 53 -8.60 -14.09 -0.69
N LYS A 54 -8.84 -13.55 -1.89
CA LYS A 54 -7.84 -13.53 -2.97
C LYS A 54 -6.60 -12.71 -2.60
N TYR A 55 -6.79 -11.59 -1.91
CA TYR A 55 -5.70 -10.71 -1.50
C TYR A 55 -4.83 -11.36 -0.43
N VAL A 56 -5.44 -11.98 0.58
CA VAL A 56 -4.76 -12.78 1.62
C VAL A 56 -4.02 -13.96 1.00
N ALA A 57 -4.66 -14.73 0.10
CA ALA A 57 -4.00 -15.84 -0.60
C ALA A 57 -2.73 -15.37 -1.36
N GLY A 58 -2.79 -14.19 -2.00
CA GLY A 58 -1.64 -13.59 -2.64
C GLY A 58 -0.50 -13.26 -1.68
N LYS A 59 -0.81 -12.73 -0.48
CA LYS A 59 0.19 -12.45 0.58
C LYS A 59 0.88 -13.72 1.06
N HIS A 60 0.11 -14.79 1.26
CA HIS A 60 0.69 -16.09 1.67
C HIS A 60 1.56 -16.73 0.59
N ALA A 61 1.18 -16.59 -0.69
CA ALA A 61 2.04 -17.03 -1.80
C ALA A 61 3.37 -16.26 -1.83
N ASP A 62 3.35 -14.93 -1.61
CA ASP A 62 4.55 -14.12 -1.51
C ASP A 62 5.41 -14.50 -0.30
N CYS A 63 4.81 -14.84 0.86
CA CYS A 63 5.54 -15.38 2.02
C CYS A 63 6.29 -16.66 1.67
N ALA A 64 5.64 -17.59 0.97
CA ALA A 64 6.27 -18.84 0.53
C ALA A 64 7.43 -18.59 -0.43
N GLU A 65 7.29 -17.64 -1.37
CA GLU A 65 8.33 -17.26 -2.34
C GLU A 65 9.59 -16.72 -1.65
N VAL A 66 9.40 -15.87 -0.62
CA VAL A 66 10.48 -15.19 0.10
C VAL A 66 11.05 -16.05 1.24
N GLY A 67 10.29 -17.03 1.72
CA GLY A 67 10.67 -17.89 2.83
C GLY A 67 10.22 -17.39 4.20
N ILE A 68 9.22 -16.51 4.27
CA ILE A 68 8.58 -16.04 5.51
C ILE A 68 7.55 -17.09 5.95
N LEU A 69 7.49 -17.37 7.26
CA LEU A 69 6.44 -18.21 7.84
C LEU A 69 5.07 -17.54 7.66
N SER A 70 4.10 -18.32 7.19
CA SER A 70 2.73 -17.84 6.98
C SER A 70 1.83 -18.33 8.11
N ILE A 71 1.19 -17.40 8.82
CA ILE A 71 0.31 -17.65 9.97
C ILE A 71 -1.08 -17.11 9.64
N ARG A 72 -2.15 -17.91 9.87
CA ARG A 72 -3.51 -17.51 9.53
C ARG A 72 -4.43 -17.64 10.72
N GLU A 73 -5.25 -16.62 10.92
CA GLU A 73 -6.41 -16.59 11.80
C GLU A 73 -7.64 -16.31 10.93
N ASP A 74 -8.28 -17.39 10.47
CA ASP A 74 -9.47 -17.32 9.62
C ASP A 74 -10.71 -17.47 10.51
N LEU A 75 -11.57 -16.46 10.52
CA LEU A 75 -12.78 -16.40 11.33
C LEU A 75 -14.03 -16.34 10.43
N PRO A 76 -15.16 -16.92 10.84
CA PRO A 76 -16.40 -16.85 10.07
C PRO A 76 -16.94 -15.40 10.03
N ALA A 77 -17.78 -15.09 9.04
CA ALA A 77 -18.41 -13.77 8.90
C ALA A 77 -19.32 -13.40 10.10
N THR A 78 -19.71 -14.39 10.90
CA THR A 78 -20.51 -14.23 12.11
C THR A 78 -19.67 -14.00 13.38
N ALA A 79 -18.35 -13.92 13.24
CA ALA A 79 -17.46 -13.71 14.39
C ALA A 79 -17.81 -12.44 15.16
N THR A 80 -17.85 -12.56 16.47
CA THR A 80 -18.10 -11.47 17.39
C THR A 80 -16.85 -10.60 17.59
N GLN A 81 -17.03 -9.38 18.12
CA GLN A 81 -15.93 -8.51 18.53
C GLN A 81 -14.89 -9.27 19.37
N ALA A 82 -15.34 -10.00 20.41
CA ALA A 82 -14.47 -10.74 21.32
C ALA A 82 -13.66 -11.86 20.64
N GLU A 83 -14.25 -12.53 19.64
CA GLU A 83 -13.54 -13.57 18.88
C GLU A 83 -12.45 -12.97 17.98
N VAL A 84 -12.71 -11.81 17.36
CA VAL A 84 -11.70 -11.09 16.57
C VAL A 84 -10.59 -10.55 17.46
N GLU A 85 -10.93 -9.97 18.62
CA GLU A 85 -9.95 -9.55 19.62
C GLU A 85 -9.07 -10.69 20.10
N ALA A 86 -9.65 -11.85 20.38
CA ALA A 86 -8.90 -13.04 20.77
C ALA A 86 -7.93 -13.52 19.69
N ALA A 87 -8.28 -13.41 18.40
CA ALA A 87 -7.37 -13.71 17.30
C ALA A 87 -6.19 -12.73 17.26
N VAL A 88 -6.47 -11.44 17.44
CA VAL A 88 -5.44 -10.40 17.55
C VAL A 88 -4.50 -10.68 18.74
N ASP A 89 -5.04 -11.04 19.90
CA ASP A 89 -4.26 -11.35 21.11
C ASP A 89 -3.35 -12.57 20.90
N ARG A 90 -3.82 -13.61 20.18
CA ARG A 90 -2.98 -14.77 19.84
C ARG A 90 -1.80 -14.38 18.98
N LEU A 91 -1.98 -13.51 17.99
CA LEU A 91 -0.88 -13.02 17.15
C LEU A 91 0.04 -12.06 17.91
N ASN A 92 -0.49 -11.22 18.81
CA ASN A 92 0.31 -10.38 19.70
C ASN A 92 1.22 -11.23 20.59
N ALA A 93 0.68 -12.29 21.21
CA ALA A 93 1.43 -13.17 22.12
C ALA A 93 2.32 -14.19 21.38
N GLY A 94 2.02 -14.48 20.10
CA GLY A 94 2.68 -15.55 19.35
C GLY A 94 4.14 -15.21 19.02
N PRO A 95 5.12 -15.99 19.51
CA PRO A 95 6.55 -15.71 19.27
C PRO A 95 6.94 -15.95 17.81
N ALA A 96 6.23 -16.81 17.07
CA ALA A 96 6.45 -17.05 15.65
C ALA A 96 5.91 -15.92 14.75
N CYS A 97 5.05 -15.04 15.28
CA CYS A 97 4.48 -13.92 14.55
C CYS A 97 5.37 -12.69 14.71
N THR A 98 6.15 -12.36 13.70
CA THR A 98 7.00 -11.16 13.68
C THR A 98 6.19 -9.90 13.39
N GLY A 99 5.20 -10.00 12.53
CA GLY A 99 4.26 -8.94 12.23
C GLY A 99 3.00 -9.52 11.61
N TYR A 100 1.89 -8.78 11.68
CA TYR A 100 0.64 -9.23 11.09
C TYR A 100 -0.25 -8.07 10.66
N ILE A 101 -1.29 -8.42 9.94
CA ILE A 101 -2.33 -7.50 9.51
C ILE A 101 -3.72 -8.03 9.85
N VAL A 102 -4.65 -7.12 10.02
CA VAL A 102 -6.09 -7.41 10.00
C VAL A 102 -6.62 -7.04 8.63
N GLN A 103 -7.09 -8.03 7.87
CA GLN A 103 -7.62 -7.81 6.53
C GLN A 103 -8.97 -7.09 6.59
N LEU A 104 -9.04 -5.90 6.02
CA LEU A 104 -10.27 -5.12 5.91
C LEU A 104 -11.03 -5.42 4.61
N PRO A 105 -12.37 -5.24 4.59
CA PRO A 105 -13.22 -4.78 5.69
C PRO A 105 -13.53 -5.87 6.71
N LEU A 106 -13.81 -5.48 7.95
CA LEU A 106 -14.40 -6.34 8.97
C LEU A 106 -15.93 -6.37 8.83
N PRO A 107 -16.62 -7.43 9.31
CA PRO A 107 -18.09 -7.51 9.29
C PRO A 107 -18.76 -6.37 10.07
N ALA A 108 -19.99 -6.07 9.66
CA ALA A 108 -20.84 -5.13 10.42
C ALA A 108 -21.01 -5.61 11.87
N GLY A 109 -20.85 -4.69 12.83
CA GLY A 109 -20.94 -4.99 14.27
C GLY A 109 -19.58 -5.20 14.94
N VAL A 110 -18.49 -5.31 14.19
CA VAL A 110 -17.12 -5.29 14.73
C VAL A 110 -16.56 -3.86 14.64
N ASP A 111 -16.13 -3.33 15.77
CA ASP A 111 -15.45 -2.02 15.81
C ASP A 111 -14.05 -2.14 15.23
N THR A 112 -13.92 -1.75 13.96
CA THR A 112 -12.66 -1.80 13.21
C THR A 112 -11.56 -1.00 13.89
N ASN A 113 -11.87 0.17 14.45
CA ASN A 113 -10.85 1.02 15.09
C ASN A 113 -10.32 0.37 16.36
N ALA A 114 -11.22 -0.17 17.20
CA ALA A 114 -10.82 -0.89 18.41
C ALA A 114 -9.93 -2.10 18.09
N ILE A 115 -10.24 -2.84 17.02
CA ILE A 115 -9.41 -3.97 16.57
C ILE A 115 -8.04 -3.51 16.08
N LEU A 116 -7.98 -2.46 15.26
CA LEU A 116 -6.71 -1.95 14.74
C LEU A 116 -5.82 -1.35 15.84
N GLU A 117 -6.41 -0.68 16.82
CA GLU A 117 -5.68 -0.16 17.97
C GLU A 117 -5.20 -1.24 18.96
N ARG A 118 -5.81 -2.44 18.92
CA ARG A 118 -5.40 -3.60 19.72
C ARG A 118 -4.16 -4.31 19.16
N VAL A 119 -3.81 -4.07 17.91
CA VAL A 119 -2.59 -4.59 17.28
C VAL A 119 -1.38 -4.10 18.08
N ASP A 120 -0.44 -5.00 18.42
CA ASP A 120 0.84 -4.57 18.99
C ASP A 120 1.59 -3.68 17.98
N PRO A 121 1.88 -2.42 18.29
CA PRO A 121 2.59 -1.52 17.37
C PRO A 121 3.92 -2.08 16.85
N ALA A 122 4.59 -2.95 17.62
CA ALA A 122 5.81 -3.60 17.19
C ALA A 122 5.57 -4.68 16.14
N LYS A 123 4.33 -5.20 16.03
CA LYS A 123 3.90 -6.24 15.09
C LYS A 123 2.96 -5.72 13.98
N ASP A 124 2.74 -4.41 13.90
CA ASP A 124 1.93 -3.75 12.89
C ASP A 124 2.63 -3.81 11.52
N ALA A 125 2.39 -4.87 10.75
CA ALA A 125 3.05 -5.05 9.47
C ALA A 125 2.58 -4.09 8.37
N ASP A 126 1.37 -3.51 8.47
CA ASP A 126 0.86 -2.49 7.54
C ASP A 126 1.43 -1.08 7.81
N GLY A 127 1.97 -0.83 9.00
CA GLY A 127 2.53 0.46 9.39
C GLY A 127 1.47 1.55 9.61
N LEU A 128 0.24 1.16 9.92
CA LEU A 128 -0.91 2.07 10.05
C LEU A 128 -1.39 2.26 11.50
N HIS A 129 -0.79 1.56 12.46
CA HIS A 129 -1.13 1.73 13.87
C HIS A 129 -0.89 3.19 14.32
N PRO A 130 -1.80 3.79 15.11
CA PRO A 130 -1.68 5.20 15.55
C PRO A 130 -0.32 5.53 16.18
N THR A 131 0.24 4.61 16.97
CA THR A 131 1.58 4.78 17.57
C THR A 131 2.67 4.90 16.50
N ASN A 132 2.64 4.06 15.45
CA ASN A 132 3.64 4.08 14.37
C ASN A 132 3.50 5.31 13.49
N LEU A 133 2.28 5.71 13.17
CA LEU A 133 2.00 6.97 12.47
C LEU A 133 2.44 8.19 13.29
N GLY A 134 2.22 8.17 14.62
CA GLY A 134 2.71 9.21 15.53
C GLY A 134 4.24 9.28 15.58
N ARG A 135 4.92 8.12 15.61
CA ARG A 135 6.40 8.07 15.48
C ARG A 135 6.88 8.65 14.16
N LEU A 136 6.20 8.35 13.07
CA LEU A 136 6.52 8.90 11.75
C LEU A 136 6.36 10.44 11.72
N VAL A 137 5.31 10.98 12.34
CA VAL A 137 5.12 12.44 12.48
C VAL A 137 6.30 13.09 13.21
N LEU A 138 6.82 12.45 14.28
CA LEU A 138 7.93 12.98 15.05
C LEU A 138 9.30 12.87 14.34
N ARG A 139 9.42 12.02 13.31
CA ARG A 139 10.68 11.74 12.62
C ARG A 139 10.76 12.43 11.27
N ALA A 140 11.04 13.74 11.27
CA ALA A 140 11.18 14.52 10.04
C ALA A 140 12.39 14.11 9.17
N SER A 141 13.36 13.35 9.73
CA SER A 141 14.55 12.86 9.01
C SER A 141 15.20 11.71 9.77
N GLY A 142 16.12 10.99 9.11
CA GLY A 142 16.89 9.89 9.68
C GLY A 142 16.12 8.59 9.78
N PRO A 143 16.70 7.54 10.36
CA PRO A 143 16.11 6.22 10.39
C PRO A 143 14.80 6.18 11.20
N ILE A 144 13.89 5.33 10.77
CA ILE A 144 12.61 5.06 11.42
C ILE A 144 12.64 3.62 11.92
N ASP A 145 12.49 3.46 13.22
CA ASP A 145 12.58 2.17 13.91
C ASP A 145 11.21 1.47 14.05
N SER A 146 10.23 1.88 13.27
CA SER A 146 8.88 1.29 13.24
C SER A 146 8.47 0.93 11.83
N PRO A 147 7.54 -0.02 11.65
CA PRO A 147 6.97 -0.30 10.34
C PRO A 147 6.40 0.96 9.68
N LEU A 148 6.56 1.06 8.37
CA LEU A 148 6.07 2.18 7.57
C LEU A 148 4.81 1.78 6.80
N PRO A 149 3.90 2.74 6.52
CA PRO A 149 2.73 2.48 5.69
C PRO A 149 3.11 1.85 4.36
N CYS A 150 2.65 0.62 4.10
CA CYS A 150 3.12 -0.19 2.98
C CYS A 150 2.85 0.44 1.61
N THR A 151 1.62 0.91 1.36
CA THR A 151 1.27 1.51 0.06
C THR A 151 1.97 2.84 -0.17
N PRO A 152 2.00 3.78 0.77
CA PRO A 152 2.79 5.01 0.67
C PRO A 152 4.27 4.76 0.39
N ARG A 153 4.90 3.89 1.17
CA ARG A 153 6.29 3.48 0.95
C ARG A 153 6.46 2.86 -0.43
N GLY A 154 5.51 2.01 -0.86
CA GLY A 154 5.52 1.37 -2.18
C GLY A 154 5.44 2.38 -3.33
N CYS A 155 4.71 3.48 -3.19
CA CYS A 155 4.69 4.55 -4.18
C CYS A 155 6.05 5.22 -4.32
N ILE A 156 6.70 5.54 -3.20
CA ILE A 156 8.02 6.20 -3.18
C ILE A 156 9.09 5.27 -3.74
N GLU A 157 9.19 4.05 -3.22
CA GLU A 157 10.13 3.02 -3.66
C GLU A 157 10.00 2.72 -5.17
N LEU A 158 8.76 2.67 -5.69
CA LEU A 158 8.52 2.49 -7.12
C LEU A 158 9.13 3.63 -7.94
N MET A 159 8.93 4.87 -7.52
CA MET A 159 9.49 6.03 -8.20
C MET A 159 11.02 6.07 -8.11
N GLU A 160 11.59 5.85 -6.94
CA GLU A 160 13.04 5.86 -6.70
C GLU A 160 13.76 4.80 -7.55
N ARG A 161 13.23 3.58 -7.61
CA ARG A 161 13.80 2.49 -8.44
C ARG A 161 13.70 2.74 -9.94
N HIS A 162 12.85 3.68 -10.37
CA HIS A 162 12.79 4.15 -11.75
C HIS A 162 13.59 5.46 -11.97
N GLY A 163 14.37 5.90 -10.99
CA GLY A 163 15.22 7.08 -11.07
C GLY A 163 14.47 8.41 -11.05
N ILE A 164 13.28 8.44 -10.47
CA ILE A 164 12.47 9.64 -10.30
C ILE A 164 12.83 10.28 -8.96
N ASP A 165 13.52 11.42 -9.02
CA ASP A 165 13.83 12.23 -7.85
C ASP A 165 12.61 13.05 -7.43
N LEU A 166 12.28 13.02 -6.14
CA LEU A 166 11.16 13.72 -5.52
C LEU A 166 11.57 15.05 -4.84
N ALA A 167 12.87 15.30 -4.66
CA ALA A 167 13.34 16.49 -3.97
C ALA A 167 12.93 17.77 -4.69
N GLY A 168 12.22 18.65 -3.97
CA GLY A 168 11.69 19.91 -4.51
C GLY A 168 10.48 19.78 -5.42
N ARG A 169 9.96 18.55 -5.66
CA ARG A 169 8.76 18.33 -6.51
C ARG A 169 7.48 18.69 -5.79
N ASN A 170 6.52 19.19 -6.57
CA ASN A 170 5.14 19.36 -6.14
C ASN A 170 4.36 18.05 -6.37
N VAL A 171 3.88 17.45 -5.32
CA VAL A 171 3.13 16.19 -5.35
C VAL A 171 1.68 16.46 -5.00
N CYS A 172 0.76 16.18 -5.92
CA CYS A 172 -0.68 16.22 -5.67
C CYS A 172 -1.17 14.81 -5.33
N VAL A 173 -1.65 14.64 -4.11
CA VAL A 173 -2.27 13.40 -3.63
C VAL A 173 -3.78 13.56 -3.66
N VAL A 174 -4.47 12.78 -4.48
CA VAL A 174 -5.93 12.81 -4.60
C VAL A 174 -6.55 11.67 -3.80
N GLY A 175 -7.15 12.02 -2.69
CA GLY A 175 -7.70 11.10 -1.68
C GLY A 175 -7.19 11.43 -0.28
N ARG A 176 -7.98 11.12 0.75
CA ARG A 176 -7.63 11.36 2.17
C ARG A 176 -7.87 10.16 3.07
N GLY A 177 -7.87 8.96 2.50
CA GLY A 177 -7.94 7.71 3.26
C GLY A 177 -6.70 7.50 4.13
N VAL A 178 -6.86 6.78 5.25
CA VAL A 178 -5.76 6.49 6.18
C VAL A 178 -4.65 5.69 5.50
N THR A 179 -5.03 4.75 4.66
CA THR A 179 -4.09 3.82 4.01
C THR A 179 -3.08 4.52 3.10
N VAL A 180 -3.49 5.58 2.39
CA VAL A 180 -2.62 6.28 1.44
C VAL A 180 -2.67 7.80 1.64
N GLY A 181 -3.83 8.42 1.42
CA GLY A 181 -3.93 9.86 1.25
C GLY A 181 -3.37 10.70 2.41
N ARG A 182 -3.61 10.27 3.66
CA ARG A 182 -3.06 10.95 4.85
C ARG A 182 -1.63 10.54 5.17
N SER A 183 -1.34 9.25 5.08
CA SER A 183 -0.05 8.69 5.50
C SER A 183 1.08 8.98 4.54
N ILE A 184 0.82 9.09 3.24
CA ILE A 184 1.86 9.34 2.24
C ILE A 184 2.48 10.74 2.38
N GLY A 185 1.70 11.75 2.78
CA GLY A 185 2.21 13.09 3.02
C GLY A 185 3.28 13.14 4.12
N LEU A 186 3.17 12.26 5.12
CA LEU A 186 4.16 12.14 6.18
C LEU A 186 5.51 11.62 5.66
N LEU A 187 5.51 10.73 4.68
CA LEU A 187 6.73 10.20 4.07
C LEU A 187 7.32 11.20 3.06
N LEU A 188 6.50 11.75 2.17
CA LEU A 188 6.93 12.68 1.13
C LEU A 188 7.51 13.98 1.69
N GLY A 189 6.94 14.49 2.79
CA GLY A 189 7.41 15.71 3.45
C GLY A 189 8.65 15.56 4.34
N ARG A 190 9.20 14.33 4.47
CA ARG A 190 10.46 14.12 5.20
C ARG A 190 11.63 14.79 4.49
N LYS A 191 12.65 15.22 5.26
CA LYS A 191 13.84 15.90 4.71
C LYS A 191 14.66 15.03 3.76
N ASP A 192 14.60 13.73 3.91
CA ASP A 192 15.28 12.74 3.04
C ASP A 192 14.52 12.50 1.73
N VAL A 193 13.24 12.82 1.63
CA VAL A 193 12.45 12.82 0.39
C VAL A 193 12.23 14.23 -0.15
N ASN A 194 11.90 15.17 0.73
CA ASN A 194 11.91 16.63 0.52
C ASN A 194 10.94 17.12 -0.57
N ALA A 195 9.76 16.51 -0.68
CA ALA A 195 8.70 16.95 -1.59
C ALA A 195 7.73 17.94 -0.92
N THR A 196 7.09 18.78 -1.73
CA THR A 196 5.93 19.59 -1.33
C THR A 196 4.65 18.82 -1.66
N VAL A 197 3.68 18.78 -0.75
CA VAL A 197 2.51 17.91 -0.90
C VAL A 197 1.20 18.67 -0.75
N ASP A 198 0.37 18.61 -1.78
CA ASP A 198 -1.04 19.00 -1.74
C ASP A 198 -1.92 17.76 -1.55
N ILE A 199 -2.74 17.71 -0.50
CA ILE A 199 -3.70 16.62 -0.28
C ILE A 199 -5.10 17.09 -0.68
N CYS A 200 -5.58 16.59 -1.81
CA CYS A 200 -6.88 16.92 -2.39
C CYS A 200 -7.94 15.87 -2.04
N HIS A 201 -9.19 16.30 -1.90
CA HIS A 201 -10.30 15.44 -1.51
C HIS A 201 -11.66 16.03 -1.99
N THR A 202 -12.77 15.41 -1.64
CA THR A 202 -14.13 15.82 -2.06
C THR A 202 -14.52 17.26 -1.68
N GLY A 203 -13.83 17.90 -0.74
CA GLY A 203 -14.01 19.30 -0.37
C GLY A 203 -12.99 20.25 -1.01
N THR A 204 -12.11 19.76 -1.88
CA THR A 204 -11.13 20.61 -2.57
C THR A 204 -11.82 21.40 -3.68
N THR A 205 -11.60 22.71 -3.70
CA THR A 205 -12.04 23.56 -4.80
C THR A 205 -11.07 23.43 -5.95
N ASP A 206 -11.57 23.29 -7.17
CA ASP A 206 -10.78 23.19 -8.40
C ASP A 206 -9.66 22.14 -8.36
N LEU A 207 -10.05 20.88 -8.21
CA LEU A 207 -9.11 19.76 -8.23
C LEU A 207 -8.18 19.78 -9.46
N ALA A 208 -8.70 20.22 -10.62
CA ALA A 208 -7.94 20.27 -11.86
C ALA A 208 -6.73 21.22 -11.77
N GLU A 209 -6.87 22.34 -11.07
CA GLU A 209 -5.77 23.29 -10.86
C GLU A 209 -4.65 22.70 -10.00
N HIS A 210 -5.01 21.99 -8.91
CA HIS A 210 -4.04 21.30 -8.05
C HIS A 210 -3.27 20.22 -8.83
N VAL A 211 -3.97 19.40 -9.61
CA VAL A 211 -3.36 18.35 -10.43
C VAL A 211 -2.46 18.96 -11.52
N ARG A 212 -2.89 20.07 -12.16
CA ARG A 212 -2.12 20.72 -13.25
C ARG A 212 -0.81 21.32 -12.79
N ARG A 213 -0.72 21.77 -11.53
CA ARG A 213 0.53 22.33 -10.96
C ARG A 213 1.50 21.28 -10.46
N ALA A 214 1.09 20.01 -10.40
CA ALA A 214 1.88 18.95 -9.83
C ALA A 214 2.88 18.35 -10.81
N ASP A 215 4.10 18.11 -10.34
CA ASP A 215 5.12 17.32 -11.03
C ASP A 215 4.80 15.81 -10.91
N VAL A 216 4.15 15.44 -9.80
CA VAL A 216 3.76 14.06 -9.50
C VAL A 216 2.30 14.04 -9.02
N VAL A 217 1.50 13.15 -9.58
CA VAL A 217 0.11 12.93 -9.19
C VAL A 217 -0.04 11.52 -8.62
N ILE A 218 -0.54 11.39 -7.40
CA ILE A 218 -0.82 10.11 -6.76
C ILE A 218 -2.33 10.04 -6.49
N SER A 219 -3.06 9.27 -7.29
CA SER A 219 -4.51 9.15 -7.12
C SER A 219 -4.88 7.92 -6.31
N ALA A 220 -5.51 8.15 -5.16
CA ALA A 220 -5.98 7.17 -4.19
C ALA A 220 -7.40 7.51 -3.70
N ALA A 221 -8.25 7.98 -4.60
CA ALA A 221 -9.62 8.42 -4.31
C ALA A 221 -10.63 7.26 -4.34
N GLY A 222 -10.33 6.18 -5.06
CA GLY A 222 -11.30 5.11 -5.31
C GLY A 222 -12.46 5.58 -6.19
N SER A 223 -12.18 6.50 -7.12
CA SER A 223 -13.17 7.09 -8.03
C SER A 223 -12.68 6.92 -9.47
N PRO A 224 -13.25 5.99 -10.24
CA PRO A 224 -12.75 5.64 -11.57
C PRO A 224 -12.72 6.84 -12.51
N GLY A 225 -11.55 7.07 -13.15
CA GLY A 225 -11.38 8.12 -14.15
C GLY A 225 -11.42 9.56 -13.63
N ILE A 226 -11.25 9.77 -12.32
CA ILE A 226 -11.24 11.12 -11.72
C ILE A 226 -10.06 11.97 -12.22
N ILE A 227 -8.95 11.35 -12.59
CA ILE A 227 -7.78 12.02 -13.16
C ILE A 227 -7.86 11.90 -14.69
N THR A 228 -8.14 13.01 -15.36
CA THR A 228 -8.27 13.08 -16.81
C THR A 228 -7.02 13.68 -17.47
N PRO A 229 -6.80 13.44 -18.79
CA PRO A 229 -5.64 14.00 -19.49
C PRO A 229 -5.51 15.52 -19.38
N GLU A 230 -6.64 16.23 -19.39
CA GLU A 230 -6.70 17.72 -19.36
C GLU A 230 -6.25 18.30 -18.00
N MET A 231 -6.30 17.47 -16.96
CA MET A 231 -5.85 17.88 -15.62
C MET A 231 -4.34 17.71 -15.46
N VAL A 232 -3.72 16.75 -16.17
CA VAL A 232 -2.32 16.38 -15.95
C VAL A 232 -1.38 17.33 -16.69
N ALA A 233 -0.37 17.84 -16.00
CA ALA A 233 0.69 18.62 -16.63
C ALA A 233 1.47 17.76 -17.64
N PRO A 234 1.83 18.30 -18.83
CA PRO A 234 2.71 17.59 -19.76
C PRO A 234 4.01 17.15 -19.10
N GLY A 235 4.32 15.88 -19.16
CA GLY A 235 5.53 15.31 -18.57
C GLY A 235 5.44 14.97 -17.08
N ALA A 236 4.31 15.15 -16.42
CA ALA A 236 4.13 14.74 -15.02
C ALA A 236 4.23 13.22 -14.84
N VAL A 237 4.58 12.80 -13.64
CA VAL A 237 4.56 11.40 -13.20
C VAL A 237 3.20 11.08 -12.59
N VAL A 238 2.54 10.00 -12.99
CA VAL A 238 1.20 9.66 -12.48
C VAL A 238 1.18 8.25 -11.88
N LEU A 239 0.78 8.15 -10.62
CA LEU A 239 0.55 6.87 -9.93
C LEU A 239 -0.95 6.64 -9.72
N ASP A 240 -1.46 5.57 -10.32
CA ASP A 240 -2.84 5.10 -10.16
C ASP A 240 -2.90 4.07 -9.02
N VAL A 241 -3.33 4.51 -7.84
CA VAL A 241 -3.40 3.69 -6.62
C VAL A 241 -4.83 3.26 -6.32
N GLY A 242 -5.81 4.05 -6.76
CA GLY A 242 -7.22 3.79 -6.49
C GLY A 242 -7.70 2.46 -7.08
N VAL A 243 -8.53 1.74 -6.33
CA VAL A 243 -9.10 0.46 -6.76
C VAL A 243 -10.62 0.51 -6.57
N SER A 244 -11.33 0.41 -7.68
CA SER A 244 -12.78 0.35 -7.69
C SER A 244 -13.29 -0.87 -8.46
N ARG A 245 -14.36 -1.48 -7.99
CA ARG A 245 -15.06 -2.52 -8.73
C ARG A 245 -16.16 -1.87 -9.58
N VAL A 246 -15.97 -1.89 -10.88
CA VAL A 246 -16.96 -1.41 -11.85
C VAL A 246 -17.65 -2.61 -12.49
N VAL A 247 -18.97 -2.60 -12.53
CA VAL A 247 -19.76 -3.62 -13.21
C VAL A 247 -20.11 -3.10 -14.60
N ASP A 248 -19.78 -3.86 -15.63
CA ASP A 248 -20.18 -3.57 -17.00
C ASP A 248 -21.70 -3.75 -17.11
N PRO A 249 -22.47 -2.70 -17.41
CA PRO A 249 -23.92 -2.78 -17.46
C PRO A 249 -24.44 -3.69 -18.57
N ALA A 250 -23.67 -3.91 -19.64
CA ALA A 250 -24.07 -4.75 -20.77
C ALA A 250 -23.84 -6.25 -20.50
N THR A 251 -22.79 -6.61 -19.75
CA THR A 251 -22.39 -8.00 -19.53
C THR A 251 -22.56 -8.48 -18.10
N GLY A 252 -22.83 -7.58 -17.14
CA GLY A 252 -22.89 -7.88 -15.71
C GLY A 252 -21.53 -8.28 -15.10
N LYS A 253 -20.44 -8.27 -15.88
CA LYS A 253 -19.12 -8.66 -15.41
C LYS A 253 -18.44 -7.52 -14.64
N GLY A 254 -17.97 -7.84 -13.43
CA GLY A 254 -17.16 -6.92 -12.64
C GLY A 254 -15.72 -6.85 -13.17
N ARG A 255 -15.18 -5.64 -13.25
CA ARG A 255 -13.76 -5.40 -13.48
C ARG A 255 -13.18 -4.46 -12.44
N ILE A 256 -11.88 -4.52 -12.23
CA ILE A 256 -11.16 -3.52 -11.44
C ILE A 256 -10.85 -2.34 -12.36
N ALA A 257 -11.11 -1.14 -11.85
CA ALA A 257 -10.75 0.12 -12.49
C ALA A 257 -9.93 0.97 -11.52
N GLY A 258 -8.93 1.67 -12.05
CA GLY A 258 -8.18 2.68 -11.34
C GLY A 258 -8.84 4.05 -11.40
N ASP A 259 -8.21 5.01 -10.76
CA ASP A 259 -8.67 6.40 -10.72
C ASP A 259 -8.27 7.21 -11.96
N VAL A 260 -7.31 6.73 -12.74
CA VAL A 260 -6.75 7.44 -13.89
C VAL A 260 -7.50 7.06 -15.16
N ALA A 261 -7.99 8.07 -15.89
CA ALA A 261 -8.68 7.89 -17.17
C ALA A 261 -7.74 7.45 -18.30
N ASP A 262 -8.31 6.87 -19.35
CA ASP A 262 -7.60 6.58 -20.59
C ASP A 262 -7.11 7.90 -21.23
N GLY A 263 -5.98 7.86 -21.93
CA GLY A 263 -5.35 9.03 -22.58
C GLY A 263 -4.36 9.80 -21.68
N VAL A 264 -4.30 9.56 -20.37
CA VAL A 264 -3.28 10.15 -19.49
C VAL A 264 -1.87 9.69 -19.88
N ASP A 265 -1.73 8.50 -20.44
CA ASP A 265 -0.48 7.96 -20.99
C ASP A 265 0.07 8.72 -22.21
N GLU A 266 -0.74 9.58 -22.83
CA GLU A 266 -0.31 10.45 -23.92
C GLU A 266 0.32 11.76 -23.39
N VAL A 267 0.01 12.16 -22.15
CA VAL A 267 0.42 13.43 -21.55
C VAL A 267 1.52 13.25 -20.50
N ALA A 268 1.42 12.21 -19.68
CA ALA A 268 2.36 11.91 -18.61
C ALA A 268 3.73 11.44 -19.16
N SER A 269 4.81 11.68 -18.40
CA SER A 269 6.13 11.09 -18.70
C SER A 269 6.24 9.65 -18.19
N TRP A 270 5.60 9.38 -17.05
CA TRP A 270 5.53 8.08 -16.40
C TRP A 270 4.12 7.83 -15.90
N LEU A 271 3.67 6.58 -16.00
CA LEU A 271 2.37 6.18 -15.49
C LEU A 271 2.43 4.77 -14.91
N SER A 272 1.87 4.57 -13.73
CA SER A 272 1.72 3.23 -13.16
C SER A 272 0.46 2.54 -13.73
N PRO A 273 0.56 1.30 -14.21
CA PRO A 273 -0.62 0.54 -14.64
C PRO A 273 -1.48 0.14 -13.44
N ASN A 274 -2.79 0.09 -13.63
CA ASN A 274 -3.71 -0.47 -12.64
C ASN A 274 -4.65 -1.49 -13.31
N PRO A 275 -4.51 -2.78 -13.01
CA PRO A 275 -3.58 -3.40 -12.05
C PRO A 275 -2.14 -3.55 -12.56
N GLY A 276 -1.18 -3.67 -11.64
CA GLY A 276 0.21 -4.02 -11.97
C GLY A 276 1.27 -2.97 -11.59
N GLY A 277 0.84 -1.79 -11.15
CA GLY A 277 1.70 -0.73 -10.61
C GLY A 277 1.89 -0.86 -9.09
N VAL A 278 1.21 -0.01 -8.32
CA VAL A 278 1.41 0.13 -6.87
C VAL A 278 0.98 -1.11 -6.07
N GLY A 279 -0.08 -1.83 -6.48
CA GLY A 279 -0.57 -3.00 -5.74
C GLY A 279 0.48 -4.09 -5.45
N PRO A 280 1.26 -4.56 -6.44
CA PRO A 280 2.38 -5.49 -6.19
C PRO A 280 3.42 -4.94 -5.22
N MET A 281 3.73 -3.64 -5.28
CA MET A 281 4.66 -2.97 -4.36
C MET A 281 4.16 -3.00 -2.92
N THR A 282 2.87 -2.72 -2.69
CA THR A 282 2.25 -2.79 -1.35
C THR A 282 2.51 -4.16 -0.70
N ARG A 283 2.32 -5.26 -1.47
CA ARG A 283 2.55 -6.61 -0.96
C ARG A 283 4.02 -6.88 -0.65
N ALA A 284 4.93 -6.44 -1.52
CA ALA A 284 6.36 -6.60 -1.28
C ALA A 284 6.85 -5.78 -0.07
N LEU A 285 6.33 -4.56 0.12
CA LEU A 285 6.67 -3.73 1.28
C LEU A 285 6.07 -4.25 2.59
N LEU A 286 4.94 -4.96 2.54
CA LEU A 286 4.43 -5.68 3.70
C LEU A 286 5.46 -6.74 4.18
N LEU A 287 6.03 -7.52 3.26
CA LEU A 287 7.09 -8.47 3.59
C LEU A 287 8.36 -7.76 4.08
N ALA A 288 8.71 -6.63 3.48
CA ALA A 288 9.85 -5.81 3.92
C ALA A 288 9.70 -5.37 5.38
N ASN A 289 8.52 -4.87 5.78
CA ASN A 289 8.25 -4.50 7.17
C ASN A 289 8.45 -5.68 8.13
N VAL A 290 8.03 -6.89 7.76
CA VAL A 290 8.21 -8.11 8.58
C VAL A 290 9.68 -8.48 8.69
N VAL A 291 10.42 -8.45 7.57
CA VAL A 291 11.86 -8.76 7.56
C VAL A 291 12.64 -7.74 8.39
N GLU A 292 12.40 -6.45 8.20
CA GLU A 292 13.03 -5.36 8.95
C GLU A 292 12.72 -5.45 10.45
N THR A 293 11.50 -5.88 10.80
CA THR A 293 11.14 -6.11 12.22
C THR A 293 11.91 -7.29 12.80
N ALA A 294 12.08 -8.37 12.05
CA ALA A 294 12.90 -9.51 12.47
C ALA A 294 14.38 -9.14 12.63
N GLU A 295 14.93 -8.33 11.72
CA GLU A 295 16.32 -7.85 11.81
C GLU A 295 16.55 -6.98 13.04
N ARG A 296 15.57 -6.13 13.41
CA ARG A 296 15.66 -5.30 14.64
C ARG A 296 15.62 -6.11 15.93
N SER A 297 15.17 -7.35 15.91
CA SER A 297 15.13 -8.23 17.08
C SER A 297 16.45 -8.94 17.37
N LEU A 298 17.44 -8.80 16.50
CA LEU A 298 18.79 -9.39 16.62
C LEU A 298 19.75 -8.48 17.39
#